data_c046795f9e176552dca60d7272103df5
#
_entry.id   c046795f9e176552dca60d7272103df5
#
_cell.length_a   1.000
_cell.length_b   1.000
_cell.length_c   1.000
_cell.angle_alpha   90.00
_cell.angle_beta   90.00
_cell.angle_gamma   90.00
#
_symmetry.space_group_name_H-M   'P 1'
#
loop_
_entity.id
_entity.type
_entity.pdbx_description
1 polymer ?
#
loop_
_entity_poly.entity_id
_entity_poly.type
_entity_poly.pdbx_seq_one_letter_code
_entity_poly.pdbx_strand_id
1 'polypeptide(L)'
;VSGVAHDENVCERQNISIRKCLVAQLPLAFTIIAFAAVFIVYNSMEYGNLSIDNISNQNVDVSMADGVSLADEADPLDVYTIHRATEDEARELADGYFSKYGVLIDDSKTDIYDDTIIFYSTSLDDEGSNLSIWCDYEGPTVSFTDFSNIDDENSYADAGLSEEFVREKLENLGVVIPENAVFAPIEEYDAGNYRFTNDGEILDDGLYYKGTIECCINSSGKIANFRDSMIKYTPYKKVDVISEKEAYDRLCAGKFYFPDYDKDEQLSDLVVKSVKISYTPDSKGYYRPVYEFVANANQ
;
A
#
# COMPACT_ATOMS: atom_id res chain seq x y z
N VAL A 1 -33.28 23.03 -38.73
CA VAL A 1 -32.71 21.68 -38.83
C VAL A 1 -31.22 21.81 -38.69
N SER A 2 -30.69 21.72 -37.50
CA SER A 2 -29.24 21.66 -37.22
C SER A 2 -29.02 20.55 -36.22
N GLY A 3 -28.33 19.48 -36.68
CA GLY A 3 -27.92 18.37 -35.87
C GLY A 3 -26.81 18.78 -34.92
N VAL A 4 -26.96 18.40 -33.67
CA VAL A 4 -25.90 18.45 -32.64
C VAL A 4 -25.15 17.13 -32.72
N ALA A 5 -23.89 17.19 -33.07
CA ALA A 5 -22.99 16.06 -33.02
C ALA A 5 -22.62 15.81 -31.54
N HIS A 6 -22.82 14.57 -31.08
CA HIS A 6 -22.22 14.06 -29.83
C HIS A 6 -20.75 13.82 -30.07
N ASP A 7 -19.91 14.55 -29.37
CA ASP A 7 -18.49 14.22 -29.23
C ASP A 7 -18.34 13.15 -28.14
N GLU A 8 -18.07 11.93 -28.55
CA GLU A 8 -17.60 10.85 -27.69
C GLU A 8 -16.10 11.08 -27.42
N ASN A 9 -15.76 11.69 -26.29
CA ASN A 9 -14.37 11.72 -25.83
C ASN A 9 -14.01 10.37 -25.23
N VAL A 10 -13.39 9.56 -26.09
CA VAL A 10 -12.70 8.32 -25.74
C VAL A 10 -11.54 8.64 -24.81
N CYS A 11 -11.59 8.08 -23.61
CA CYS A 11 -10.49 8.09 -22.65
C CYS A 11 -9.32 7.28 -23.23
N GLU A 12 -8.38 7.95 -23.88
CA GLU A 12 -7.12 7.32 -24.33
C GLU A 12 -6.28 6.96 -23.12
N ARG A 13 -6.13 5.66 -22.90
CA ARG A 13 -5.09 5.12 -22.00
C ARG A 13 -3.74 5.54 -22.55
N GLN A 14 -3.05 6.40 -21.84
CA GLN A 14 -1.67 6.73 -22.14
C GLN A 14 -0.77 5.51 -21.90
N ASN A 15 -0.38 4.86 -22.97
CA ASN A 15 0.73 3.92 -22.99
C ASN A 15 2.01 4.69 -22.67
N ILE A 16 2.57 4.47 -21.49
CA ILE A 16 3.90 4.98 -21.14
C ILE A 16 4.91 4.20 -21.97
N SER A 17 5.33 4.85 -23.05
CA SER A 17 6.41 4.36 -23.90
C SER A 17 7.74 4.55 -23.17
N ILE A 18 8.34 3.45 -22.73
CA ILE A 18 9.70 3.42 -22.19
C ILE A 18 10.64 3.93 -23.30
N ARG A 19 11.19 5.13 -23.14
CA ARG A 19 12.19 5.70 -24.02
C ARG A 19 13.46 4.85 -23.94
N LYS A 20 13.78 4.18 -25.03
CA LYS A 20 15.09 3.54 -25.22
C LYS A 20 16.18 4.60 -25.15
N CYS A 21 16.93 4.64 -24.05
CA CYS A 21 18.20 5.35 -24.02
C CYS A 21 19.19 4.63 -24.95
N LEU A 22 19.73 5.38 -25.90
CA LEU A 22 20.87 4.92 -26.74
C LEU A 22 22.06 4.67 -25.79
N VAL A 23 22.41 3.42 -25.61
CA VAL A 23 23.66 3.02 -24.97
C VAL A 23 24.75 3.01 -26.04
N ALA A 24 25.72 3.91 -25.88
CA ALA A 24 26.95 3.89 -26.64
C ALA A 24 27.69 2.56 -26.42
N GLN A 25 28.18 1.97 -27.48
CA GLN A 25 28.92 0.71 -27.48
C GLN A 25 30.17 0.81 -26.60
N LEU A 26 30.13 0.18 -25.43
CA LEU A 26 31.29 -0.22 -24.65
C LEU A 26 31.44 -1.75 -24.74
N PRO A 27 32.67 -2.30 -24.66
CA PRO A 27 32.91 -3.72 -24.94
C PRO A 27 32.22 -4.62 -23.94
N LEU A 28 31.73 -5.77 -24.46
CA LEU A 28 31.00 -6.82 -23.75
C LEU A 28 31.67 -7.24 -22.41
N ALA A 29 31.30 -6.57 -21.32
CA ALA A 29 31.28 -7.18 -20.01
C ALA A 29 29.85 -7.62 -19.82
N PHE A 30 29.61 -8.91 -19.62
CA PHE A 30 28.32 -9.46 -19.23
C PHE A 30 27.93 -8.82 -17.89
N THR A 31 27.12 -7.78 -17.91
CA THR A 31 26.52 -7.22 -16.73
C THR A 31 25.34 -8.14 -16.40
N ILE A 32 25.54 -9.05 -15.44
CA ILE A 32 24.45 -9.83 -14.85
C ILE A 32 23.57 -8.79 -14.12
N ILE A 33 22.41 -8.52 -14.68
CA ILE A 33 21.41 -7.67 -14.02
C ILE A 33 20.71 -8.59 -13.02
N ALA A 34 21.08 -8.46 -11.74
CA ALA A 34 20.39 -9.12 -10.65
C ALA A 34 19.20 -8.27 -10.22
N PHE A 35 18.00 -8.85 -10.20
CA PHE A 35 16.82 -8.18 -9.65
C PHE A 35 16.64 -8.61 -8.20
N ALA A 36 16.10 -7.72 -7.38
CA ALA A 36 15.50 -8.11 -6.12
C ALA A 36 14.11 -8.69 -6.40
N ALA A 37 13.89 -9.93 -6.00
CA ALA A 37 12.61 -10.61 -6.15
C ALA A 37 12.08 -11.04 -4.77
N VAL A 38 10.77 -10.99 -4.60
CA VAL A 38 10.09 -11.37 -3.36
C VAL A 38 9.33 -12.66 -3.57
N PHE A 39 9.62 -13.66 -2.75
CA PHE A 39 8.99 -15.00 -2.79
C PHE A 39 8.23 -15.25 -1.50
N ILE A 40 6.99 -15.71 -1.63
CA ILE A 40 6.10 -15.96 -0.49
C ILE A 40 5.94 -17.46 -0.30
N VAL A 41 6.27 -17.93 0.90
CA VAL A 41 6.08 -19.32 1.32
C VAL A 41 5.00 -19.39 2.40
N TYR A 42 3.97 -20.17 2.15
CA TYR A 42 2.85 -20.32 3.07
C TYR A 42 3.13 -21.30 4.20
N ASN A 43 2.71 -20.94 5.41
CA ASN A 43 2.92 -21.72 6.63
C ASN A 43 2.11 -23.03 6.68
N SER A 44 0.94 -23.12 6.01
CA SER A 44 0.15 -24.34 5.98
C SER A 44 -0.35 -24.68 4.58
N MET A 45 -0.52 -25.99 4.31
CA MET A 45 -1.12 -26.46 3.06
C MET A 45 -2.67 -26.41 3.06
N GLU A 46 -3.30 -26.05 4.17
CA GLU A 46 -4.76 -26.03 4.33
C GLU A 46 -5.42 -24.72 3.88
N TYR A 47 -4.79 -23.99 2.98
CA TYR A 47 -5.45 -22.85 2.34
C TYR A 47 -6.39 -23.39 1.25
N GLY A 48 -7.64 -23.66 1.66
CA GLY A 48 -8.68 -24.03 0.73
C GLY A 48 -8.77 -23.00 -0.39
N ASN A 49 -8.54 -23.47 -1.62
CA ASN A 49 -8.86 -22.80 -2.89
C ASN A 49 -8.10 -21.51 -3.29
N LEU A 50 -6.93 -21.22 -2.76
CA LEU A 50 -5.98 -20.52 -3.63
C LEU A 50 -5.62 -21.52 -4.72
N SER A 51 -6.03 -21.25 -5.96
CA SER A 51 -5.68 -22.12 -7.08
C SER A 51 -4.17 -22.21 -7.14
N ILE A 52 -3.66 -23.40 -6.83
CA ILE A 52 -2.24 -23.75 -6.79
C ILE A 52 -1.61 -23.61 -8.21
N ASP A 53 -2.38 -23.17 -9.17
CA ASP A 53 -1.99 -22.97 -10.58
C ASP A 53 -0.88 -21.93 -10.79
N ASN A 54 -0.51 -21.17 -9.72
CA ASN A 54 0.59 -20.21 -9.73
C ASN A 54 1.80 -20.64 -8.89
N ILE A 55 1.81 -21.83 -8.31
CA ILE A 55 3.03 -22.35 -7.70
C ILE A 55 3.94 -22.82 -8.85
N SER A 56 5.04 -22.14 -9.03
CA SER A 56 6.01 -22.54 -10.06
C SER A 56 6.60 -23.90 -9.67
N ASN A 57 6.33 -24.93 -10.47
CA ASN A 57 7.06 -26.19 -10.42
C ASN A 57 8.43 -26.06 -11.13
N GLN A 58 9.05 -24.90 -11.08
CA GLN A 58 10.34 -24.66 -11.72
C GLN A 58 11.44 -25.25 -10.83
N ASN A 59 12.35 -26.00 -11.42
CA ASN A 59 13.63 -26.34 -10.80
C ASN A 59 14.49 -25.07 -10.79
N VAL A 60 14.42 -24.33 -9.68
CA VAL A 60 15.23 -23.15 -9.47
C VAL A 60 16.31 -23.53 -8.46
N ASP A 61 17.56 -23.27 -8.79
CA ASP A 61 18.65 -23.43 -7.83
C ASP A 61 18.62 -22.28 -6.81
N VAL A 62 18.33 -22.62 -5.54
CA VAL A 62 18.21 -21.65 -4.46
C VAL A 62 19.43 -21.75 -3.54
N SER A 63 20.07 -20.63 -3.28
CA SER A 63 21.18 -20.51 -2.34
C SER A 63 20.95 -19.34 -1.38
N MET A 64 21.68 -19.32 -0.26
CA MET A 64 21.67 -18.20 0.67
C MET A 64 22.90 -17.32 0.46
N ALA A 65 22.71 -16.01 0.61
CA ALA A 65 23.83 -15.08 0.68
C ALA A 65 24.63 -15.28 1.98
N ASP A 66 25.90 -14.89 1.93
CA ASP A 66 26.76 -14.92 3.12
C ASP A 66 26.14 -14.08 4.26
N GLY A 67 26.13 -14.66 5.46
CA GLY A 67 25.63 -14.01 6.67
C GLY A 67 24.13 -14.15 6.92
N VAL A 68 23.36 -14.74 6.01
CA VAL A 68 21.95 -15.09 6.27
C VAL A 68 21.90 -16.33 7.15
N SER A 69 21.16 -16.26 8.26
CA SER A 69 20.88 -17.39 9.14
C SER A 69 19.40 -17.60 9.25
N LEU A 70 18.96 -18.85 9.34
CA LEU A 70 17.57 -19.25 9.46
C LEU A 70 17.33 -19.87 10.83
N ALA A 71 16.20 -19.54 11.44
CA ALA A 71 15.76 -20.16 12.68
C ALA A 71 15.29 -21.62 12.44
N ASP A 72 15.72 -22.54 13.31
CA ASP A 72 15.30 -23.95 13.29
C ASP A 72 13.95 -24.17 13.97
N GLU A 73 13.52 -23.23 14.82
CA GLU A 73 12.28 -23.27 15.59
C GLU A 73 11.47 -21.99 15.33
N ALA A 74 10.16 -22.05 15.51
CA ALA A 74 9.27 -20.93 15.41
C ALA A 74 8.26 -20.93 16.56
N ASP A 75 7.99 -19.75 17.11
CA ASP A 75 6.90 -19.54 18.05
C ASP A 75 5.56 -19.38 17.30
N PRO A 76 4.42 -19.76 17.94
CA PRO A 76 3.11 -19.51 17.36
C PRO A 76 2.89 -18.03 17.08
N LEU A 77 2.42 -17.70 15.87
CA LEU A 77 2.16 -16.35 15.41
C LEU A 77 0.65 -16.02 15.40
N ASP A 78 0.34 -14.74 15.52
CA ASP A 78 -1.04 -14.29 15.42
C ASP A 78 -1.54 -14.34 13.97
N VAL A 79 -2.79 -14.75 13.80
CA VAL A 79 -3.61 -14.48 12.62
C VAL A 79 -4.33 -13.18 12.90
N TYR A 80 -4.34 -12.28 11.95
CA TYR A 80 -4.96 -10.97 12.09
C TYR A 80 -6.27 -10.88 11.30
N THR A 81 -7.10 -9.93 11.69
CA THR A 81 -8.27 -9.46 10.95
C THR A 81 -8.19 -7.95 10.81
N ILE A 82 -8.82 -7.41 9.79
CA ILE A 82 -9.05 -5.98 9.67
C ILE A 82 -10.49 -5.67 10.04
N HIS A 83 -10.68 -4.51 10.65
CA HIS A 83 -12.02 -4.00 10.89
C HIS A 83 -12.56 -3.39 9.59
N ARG A 84 -13.74 -3.81 9.17
CA ARG A 84 -14.47 -3.20 8.06
C ARG A 84 -15.37 -2.12 8.63
N ALA A 85 -15.23 -0.91 8.15
CA ALA A 85 -16.06 0.20 8.60
C ALA A 85 -17.51 -0.02 8.19
N THR A 86 -18.44 0.38 9.09
CA THR A 86 -19.84 0.52 8.77
C THR A 86 -20.13 1.93 8.27
N GLU A 87 -21.31 2.15 7.67
CA GLU A 87 -21.74 3.49 7.27
C GLU A 87 -21.77 4.48 8.45
N ASP A 88 -22.24 4.03 9.61
CA ASP A 88 -22.28 4.87 10.83
C ASP A 88 -20.87 5.26 11.29
N GLU A 89 -19.91 4.34 11.27
CA GLU A 89 -18.52 4.62 11.63
C GLU A 89 -17.83 5.55 10.59
N ALA A 90 -18.11 5.36 9.32
CA ALA A 90 -17.62 6.26 8.26
C ALA A 90 -18.19 7.67 8.43
N ARG A 91 -19.47 7.79 8.79
CA ARG A 91 -20.12 9.07 9.09
C ARG A 91 -19.52 9.74 10.32
N GLU A 92 -19.33 8.99 11.43
CA GLU A 92 -18.70 9.52 12.65
C GLU A 92 -17.28 10.04 12.35
N LEU A 93 -16.54 9.31 11.53
CA LEU A 93 -15.20 9.73 11.09
C LEU A 93 -15.28 11.03 10.28
N ALA A 94 -16.19 11.13 9.30
CA ALA A 94 -16.37 12.33 8.49
C ALA A 94 -16.79 13.54 9.34
N ASP A 95 -17.73 13.37 10.26
CA ASP A 95 -18.13 14.40 11.23
C ASP A 95 -16.92 14.87 12.07
N GLY A 96 -16.07 13.94 12.48
CA GLY A 96 -14.84 14.24 13.22
C GLY A 96 -13.89 15.14 12.45
N TYR A 97 -13.70 14.91 11.15
CA TYR A 97 -12.87 15.76 10.28
C TYR A 97 -13.54 17.11 10.01
N PHE A 98 -14.79 17.11 9.60
CA PHE A 98 -15.50 18.33 9.23
C PHE A 98 -15.68 19.31 10.40
N SER A 99 -15.91 18.78 11.61
CA SER A 99 -16.04 19.59 12.83
C SER A 99 -14.79 20.42 13.12
N LYS A 100 -13.59 19.97 12.73
CA LYS A 100 -12.34 20.74 12.88
C LYS A 100 -12.27 21.97 11.98
N TYR A 101 -13.06 21.98 10.93
CA TYR A 101 -13.22 23.11 10.02
C TYR A 101 -14.46 23.94 10.34
N GLY A 102 -15.27 23.52 11.33
CA GLY A 102 -16.51 24.20 11.70
C GLY A 102 -17.66 24.00 10.72
N VAL A 103 -17.60 22.96 9.90
CA VAL A 103 -18.65 22.57 8.92
C VAL A 103 -19.29 21.26 9.31
N LEU A 104 -20.44 20.94 8.70
CA LEU A 104 -21.21 19.71 8.91
C LEU A 104 -21.26 18.87 7.64
N ILE A 105 -21.68 17.62 7.73
CA ILE A 105 -22.00 16.80 6.56
C ILE A 105 -23.24 17.40 5.85
N ASP A 106 -23.15 17.50 4.52
CA ASP A 106 -24.29 17.81 3.66
C ASP A 106 -24.95 16.51 3.20
N ASP A 107 -25.96 16.04 3.94
CA ASP A 107 -26.67 14.80 3.62
C ASP A 107 -27.29 14.79 2.22
N SER A 108 -27.58 15.96 1.65
CA SER A 108 -28.17 16.07 0.30
C SER A 108 -27.17 15.77 -0.82
N LYS A 109 -25.87 15.73 -0.49
CA LYS A 109 -24.77 15.49 -1.44
C LYS A 109 -23.97 14.22 -1.11
N THR A 110 -24.39 13.46 -0.08
CA THR A 110 -23.72 12.20 0.26
C THR A 110 -23.99 11.15 -0.82
N ASP A 111 -22.93 10.57 -1.35
CA ASP A 111 -23.00 9.50 -2.34
C ASP A 111 -22.63 8.15 -1.69
N ILE A 112 -23.48 7.14 -1.85
CA ILE A 112 -23.29 5.80 -1.29
C ILE A 112 -23.15 4.80 -2.44
N TYR A 113 -22.05 4.05 -2.44
CA TYR A 113 -21.74 2.96 -3.35
C TYR A 113 -21.63 1.64 -2.59
N ASP A 114 -21.51 0.52 -3.31
CA ASP A 114 -21.44 -0.82 -2.66
C ASP A 114 -20.27 -0.97 -1.69
N ASP A 115 -19.14 -0.34 -1.98
CA ASP A 115 -17.87 -0.46 -1.24
C ASP A 115 -17.33 0.88 -0.72
N THR A 116 -17.98 1.99 -1.03
CA THR A 116 -17.46 3.33 -0.73
C THR A 116 -18.59 4.29 -0.40
N ILE A 117 -18.36 5.19 0.56
CA ILE A 117 -19.24 6.34 0.82
C ILE A 117 -18.44 7.63 0.70
N ILE A 118 -19.06 8.64 0.08
CA ILE A 118 -18.46 9.97 -0.10
C ILE A 118 -19.32 10.98 0.64
N PHE A 119 -18.74 11.65 1.60
CA PHE A 119 -19.35 12.76 2.32
C PHE A 119 -18.80 14.08 1.79
N TYR A 120 -19.70 15.06 1.66
CA TYR A 120 -19.36 16.44 1.35
C TYR A 120 -19.76 17.34 2.52
N SER A 121 -18.98 18.38 2.77
CA SER A 121 -19.31 19.35 3.81
C SER A 121 -20.43 20.31 3.33
N THR A 122 -21.16 20.86 4.30
CA THR A 122 -21.92 22.09 4.07
C THR A 122 -20.96 23.21 3.66
N SER A 123 -21.36 24.04 2.73
CA SER A 123 -20.55 25.19 2.32
C SER A 123 -20.49 26.24 3.41
N LEU A 124 -19.32 26.88 3.58
CA LEU A 124 -19.17 28.08 4.40
C LEU A 124 -19.66 29.33 3.66
N ASP A 125 -19.80 29.25 2.35
CA ASP A 125 -20.30 30.26 1.45
C ASP A 125 -21.20 29.66 0.38
N ASP A 126 -21.84 30.47 -0.46
CA ASP A 126 -22.80 30.03 -1.49
C ASP A 126 -22.15 29.30 -2.68
N GLU A 127 -20.83 29.06 -2.70
CA GLU A 127 -20.08 28.54 -3.84
C GLU A 127 -19.95 27.00 -3.88
N GLY A 128 -20.39 26.26 -2.88
CA GLY A 128 -20.39 24.80 -2.86
C GLY A 128 -19.67 24.16 -1.70
N SER A 129 -19.57 22.84 -1.68
CA SER A 129 -18.87 22.12 -0.63
C SER A 129 -17.35 22.26 -0.78
N ASN A 130 -16.69 22.68 0.27
CA ASN A 130 -15.24 22.90 0.23
C ASN A 130 -14.43 21.69 0.68
N LEU A 131 -15.07 20.71 1.35
CA LEU A 131 -14.40 19.49 1.83
C LEU A 131 -15.13 18.27 1.31
N SER A 132 -14.37 17.21 1.02
CA SER A 132 -14.90 15.86 0.81
C SER A 132 -14.11 14.82 1.56
N ILE A 133 -14.79 13.74 1.96
CA ILE A 133 -14.20 12.55 2.56
C ILE A 133 -14.73 11.32 1.85
N TRP A 134 -13.84 10.48 1.38
CA TRP A 134 -14.14 9.18 0.81
C TRP A 134 -13.72 8.13 1.83
N CYS A 135 -14.64 7.25 2.18
CA CYS A 135 -14.40 6.11 3.04
C CYS A 135 -14.65 4.83 2.27
N ASP A 136 -13.66 3.97 2.21
CA ASP A 136 -13.72 2.64 1.63
C ASP A 136 -14.02 1.63 2.75
N TYR A 137 -15.03 0.76 2.55
CA TYR A 137 -15.43 -0.22 3.56
C TYR A 137 -14.61 -1.50 3.53
N GLU A 138 -14.07 -1.87 2.38
CA GLU A 138 -13.35 -3.15 2.23
C GLU A 138 -11.89 -3.09 2.65
N GLY A 139 -11.24 -1.97 2.40
CA GLY A 139 -9.95 -1.66 3.00
C GLY A 139 -10.12 -0.31 3.65
N PRO A 140 -9.90 -0.13 4.95
CA PRO A 140 -10.24 1.12 5.65
C PRO A 140 -9.37 2.28 5.14
N THR A 141 -9.57 2.63 3.87
CA THR A 141 -8.92 3.74 3.22
C THR A 141 -9.80 4.97 3.37
N VAL A 142 -9.20 6.05 3.82
CA VAL A 142 -9.84 7.36 3.95
C VAL A 142 -9.10 8.34 3.06
N SER A 143 -9.83 9.01 2.17
CA SER A 143 -9.29 10.12 1.40
C SER A 143 -10.02 11.41 1.76
N PHE A 144 -9.28 12.41 2.17
CA PHE A 144 -9.77 13.74 2.49
C PHE A 144 -9.29 14.73 1.44
N THR A 145 -10.16 15.66 1.05
CA THR A 145 -9.82 16.77 0.15
C THR A 145 -10.43 18.07 0.64
N ASP A 146 -9.59 19.08 0.75
CA ASP A 146 -10.00 20.47 0.96
C ASP A 146 -9.82 21.26 -0.34
N PHE A 147 -10.91 21.41 -1.08
CA PHE A 147 -10.90 22.10 -2.39
C PHE A 147 -10.49 23.57 -2.30
N SER A 148 -10.63 24.21 -1.13
CA SER A 148 -10.21 25.59 -0.94
C SER A 148 -8.69 25.76 -0.79
N ASN A 149 -8.00 24.65 -0.51
CA ASN A 149 -6.54 24.59 -0.33
C ASN A 149 -5.84 23.94 -1.54
N ILE A 150 -6.58 23.53 -2.57
CA ILE A 150 -5.99 23.14 -3.85
C ILE A 150 -5.61 24.42 -4.56
N ASP A 151 -4.33 24.72 -4.55
CA ASP A 151 -3.81 25.91 -5.23
C ASP A 151 -3.75 25.69 -6.76
N ASP A 152 -3.93 26.77 -7.53
CA ASP A 152 -3.66 26.78 -8.95
C ASP A 152 -2.18 26.38 -9.24
N GLU A 153 -1.97 25.62 -10.21
CA GLU A 153 -0.83 24.88 -10.80
C GLU A 153 0.64 25.14 -10.35
N ASN A 154 0.94 26.05 -9.42
CA ASN A 154 2.32 26.39 -9.05
C ASN A 154 2.60 26.69 -7.58
N SER A 155 1.72 26.37 -6.67
CA SER A 155 1.83 26.83 -5.27
C SER A 155 1.85 25.73 -4.23
N TYR A 156 2.54 24.62 -4.51
CA TYR A 156 2.85 23.64 -3.47
C TYR A 156 4.02 24.11 -2.60
N ALA A 157 4.05 23.69 -1.34
CA ALA A 157 5.16 24.01 -0.45
C ALA A 157 6.48 23.57 -1.08
N ASP A 158 7.50 24.42 -0.99
CA ASP A 158 8.85 24.09 -1.45
C ASP A 158 9.29 22.73 -0.89
N ALA A 159 9.97 21.93 -1.71
CA ALA A 159 10.50 20.64 -1.31
C ALA A 159 11.35 20.80 -0.04
N GLY A 160 11.02 20.05 1.02
CA GLY A 160 11.84 20.03 2.24
C GLY A 160 11.13 20.35 3.55
N LEU A 161 9.81 20.19 3.65
CA LEU A 161 9.15 20.17 4.96
C LEU A 161 9.67 19.00 5.81
N SER A 162 9.89 19.26 7.11
CA SER A 162 10.35 18.22 8.03
C SER A 162 9.23 17.20 8.31
N GLU A 163 9.64 15.96 8.63
CA GLU A 163 8.71 14.93 9.11
C GLU A 163 7.83 15.42 10.25
N GLU A 164 8.44 16.07 11.26
CA GLU A 164 7.74 16.58 12.44
C GLU A 164 6.61 17.55 12.05
N PHE A 165 6.88 18.46 11.12
CA PHE A 165 5.87 19.41 10.64
C PHE A 165 4.70 18.70 9.94
N VAL A 166 5.00 17.77 9.02
CA VAL A 166 3.98 17.05 8.25
C VAL A 166 3.15 16.15 9.17
N ARG A 167 3.82 15.44 10.10
CA ARG A 167 3.19 14.59 11.10
C ARG A 167 2.24 15.38 11.99
N GLU A 168 2.69 16.51 12.56
CA GLU A 168 1.86 17.40 13.38
C GLU A 168 0.60 17.85 12.63
N LYS A 169 0.71 18.20 11.36
CA LYS A 169 -0.45 18.62 10.54
C LYS A 169 -1.49 17.52 10.37
N LEU A 170 -1.05 16.31 10.07
CA LEU A 170 -1.94 15.15 9.89
C LEU A 170 -2.57 14.72 11.22
N GLU A 171 -1.78 14.64 12.31
CA GLU A 171 -2.27 14.28 13.64
C GLU A 171 -3.27 15.32 14.20
N ASN A 172 -3.08 16.59 13.91
CA ASN A 172 -4.06 17.63 14.25
C ASN A 172 -5.39 17.45 13.51
N LEU A 173 -5.40 16.82 12.36
CA LEU A 173 -6.62 16.37 11.69
C LEU A 173 -7.18 15.08 12.29
N GLY A 174 -6.40 14.34 13.08
CA GLY A 174 -6.79 13.08 13.71
C GLY A 174 -6.35 11.84 12.95
N VAL A 175 -5.48 12.00 11.95
CA VAL A 175 -4.81 10.88 11.29
C VAL A 175 -3.84 10.23 12.27
N VAL A 176 -3.92 8.91 12.42
CA VAL A 176 -3.02 8.15 13.30
C VAL A 176 -1.84 7.63 12.49
N ILE A 177 -0.66 8.15 12.78
CA ILE A 177 0.57 7.75 12.11
C ILE A 177 1.38 6.86 13.05
N PRO A 178 1.64 5.58 12.71
CA PRO A 178 2.49 4.71 13.53
C PRO A 178 3.86 5.32 13.79
N GLU A 179 4.42 5.12 15.00
CA GLU A 179 5.70 5.71 15.40
C GLU A 179 6.87 5.25 14.52
N ASN A 180 6.80 4.00 14.03
CA ASN A 180 7.80 3.39 13.15
C ASN A 180 7.54 3.63 11.64
N ALA A 181 6.53 4.43 11.27
CA ALA A 181 6.30 4.74 9.87
C ALA A 181 7.45 5.58 9.29
N VAL A 182 7.95 5.18 8.12
CA VAL A 182 9.04 5.86 7.42
C VAL A 182 8.50 7.01 6.60
N PHE A 183 9.03 8.19 6.85
CA PHE A 183 8.68 9.42 6.12
C PHE A 183 9.56 9.62 4.88
N ALA A 184 8.96 10.01 3.77
CA ALA A 184 9.67 10.42 2.56
C ALA A 184 8.85 11.43 1.73
N PRO A 185 9.51 12.33 0.99
CA PRO A 185 8.85 13.05 -0.10
C PRO A 185 8.49 12.08 -1.22
N ILE A 186 7.43 12.38 -1.97
CA ILE A 186 7.04 11.59 -3.16
C ILE A 186 7.68 12.26 -4.38
N GLU A 187 8.80 11.71 -4.86
CA GLU A 187 9.60 12.29 -5.94
C GLU A 187 8.88 12.28 -7.32
N GLU A 188 7.87 11.41 -7.46
CA GLU A 188 7.09 11.26 -8.71
C GLU A 188 6.09 12.41 -8.92
N TYR A 189 5.81 13.19 -7.90
CA TYR A 189 4.89 14.32 -7.91
C TYR A 189 5.65 15.63 -7.71
N ASP A 190 4.96 16.73 -7.98
CA ASP A 190 5.47 18.06 -7.69
C ASP A 190 5.74 18.25 -6.18
N ALA A 191 6.49 19.29 -5.84
CA ALA A 191 6.80 19.64 -4.45
C ALA A 191 5.53 19.68 -3.56
N GLY A 192 5.70 19.39 -2.27
CA GLY A 192 4.60 19.42 -1.29
C GLY A 192 3.90 18.09 -1.06
N ASN A 193 4.29 17.02 -1.78
CA ASN A 193 3.73 15.68 -1.59
C ASN A 193 4.63 14.81 -0.71
N TYR A 194 4.05 14.20 0.32
CA TYR A 194 4.77 13.41 1.32
C TYR A 194 4.05 12.09 1.59
N ARG A 195 4.82 11.10 2.01
CA ARG A 195 4.32 9.76 2.35
C ARG A 195 4.93 9.29 3.67
N PHE A 196 4.09 8.67 4.49
CA PHE A 196 4.49 7.78 5.58
C PHE A 196 4.21 6.35 5.15
N THR A 197 5.19 5.46 5.27
CA THR A 197 5.06 4.05 4.89
C THR A 197 5.33 3.17 6.10
N ASN A 198 4.50 2.16 6.32
CA ASN A 198 4.77 1.06 7.24
C ASN A 198 4.71 -0.26 6.47
N ASP A 199 5.84 -0.97 6.43
CA ASP A 199 5.99 -2.22 5.68
C ASP A 199 5.47 -3.45 6.43
N GLY A 200 4.87 -3.24 7.59
CA GLY A 200 4.27 -4.30 8.38
C GLY A 200 5.20 -4.78 9.48
N GLU A 201 5.35 -4.00 10.53
CA GLU A 201 5.98 -4.41 11.77
C GLU A 201 4.95 -4.60 12.87
N ILE A 202 5.22 -5.55 13.79
CA ILE A 202 4.42 -5.75 14.98
C ILE A 202 4.92 -4.75 16.02
N LEU A 203 4.04 -3.89 16.50
CA LEU A 203 4.36 -2.94 17.57
C LEU A 203 4.32 -3.62 18.96
N ASP A 204 4.87 -2.95 19.97
CA ASP A 204 4.94 -3.43 21.36
C ASP A 204 3.56 -3.77 21.95
N ASP A 205 2.48 -3.15 21.47
CA ASP A 205 1.10 -3.43 21.86
C ASP A 205 0.49 -4.65 21.14
N GLY A 206 1.26 -5.34 20.30
CA GLY A 206 0.83 -6.51 19.53
C GLY A 206 0.02 -6.16 18.29
N LEU A 207 -0.16 -4.89 17.96
CA LEU A 207 -0.82 -4.45 16.75
C LEU A 207 0.14 -4.50 15.56
N TYR A 208 -0.40 -4.83 14.42
CA TYR A 208 0.33 -4.87 13.17
C TYR A 208 -0.23 -3.80 12.24
N TYR A 209 0.61 -2.93 11.72
CA TYR A 209 0.23 -1.90 10.76
C TYR A 209 0.93 -2.14 9.42
N LYS A 210 0.22 -1.94 8.32
CA LYS A 210 0.80 -1.99 6.98
C LYS A 210 0.07 -1.04 6.04
N GLY A 211 0.82 -0.30 5.26
CA GLY A 211 0.24 0.61 4.26
C GLY A 211 0.94 1.96 4.21
N THR A 212 0.23 2.93 3.68
CA THR A 212 0.76 4.28 3.48
C THR A 212 -0.25 5.35 3.90
N ILE A 213 0.29 6.48 4.33
CA ILE A 213 -0.45 7.74 4.44
C ILE A 213 0.24 8.73 3.51
N GLU A 214 -0.48 9.23 2.53
CA GLU A 214 0.01 10.22 1.57
C GLU A 214 -0.70 11.54 1.80
N CYS A 215 0.01 12.65 1.68
CA CYS A 215 -0.60 13.97 1.79
C CYS A 215 0.05 14.98 0.85
N CYS A 216 -0.73 16.00 0.52
CA CYS A 216 -0.28 17.18 -0.19
C CYS A 216 -0.44 18.40 0.70
N ILE A 217 0.63 19.18 0.83
CA ILE A 217 0.67 20.44 1.61
C ILE A 217 0.93 21.59 0.63
N ASN A 218 0.06 22.59 0.68
CA ASN A 218 0.17 23.77 -0.19
C ASN A 218 1.23 24.77 0.30
N SER A 219 1.48 25.80 -0.50
CA SER A 219 2.45 26.86 -0.19
C SER A 219 2.18 27.61 1.12
N SER A 220 0.94 27.62 1.58
CA SER A 220 0.52 28.21 2.86
C SER A 220 0.74 27.27 4.06
N GLY A 221 1.29 26.07 3.83
CA GLY A 221 1.52 25.05 4.87
C GLY A 221 0.25 24.37 5.37
N LYS A 222 -0.82 24.36 4.55
CA LYS A 222 -2.08 23.70 4.86
C LYS A 222 -2.20 22.40 4.07
N ILE A 223 -2.87 21.41 4.64
CA ILE A 223 -3.19 20.17 3.95
C ILE A 223 -4.28 20.44 2.90
N ALA A 224 -3.96 20.18 1.63
CA ALA A 224 -4.91 20.23 0.53
C ALA A 224 -5.66 18.90 0.40
N ASN A 225 -4.95 17.80 0.53
CA ASN A 225 -5.54 16.45 0.57
C ASN A 225 -4.64 15.50 1.35
N PHE A 226 -5.23 14.41 1.80
CA PHE A 226 -4.48 13.23 2.23
C PHE A 226 -5.26 11.96 1.89
N ARG A 227 -4.53 10.86 1.75
CA ARG A 227 -5.06 9.52 1.62
C ARG A 227 -4.43 8.64 2.70
N ASP A 228 -5.24 8.16 3.62
CA ASP A 228 -4.85 7.20 4.64
C ASP A 228 -5.29 5.80 4.18
N SER A 229 -4.32 4.98 3.81
CA SER A 229 -4.47 3.55 3.54
C SER A 229 -3.64 2.71 4.50
N MET A 230 -3.36 3.24 5.67
CA MET A 230 -2.68 2.55 6.75
C MET A 230 -3.64 1.59 7.45
N ILE A 231 -3.55 0.31 7.13
CA ILE A 231 -4.41 -0.71 7.70
C ILE A 231 -3.89 -1.11 9.08
N LYS A 232 -4.78 -1.04 10.06
CA LYS A 232 -4.57 -1.57 11.40
C LYS A 232 -5.11 -2.98 11.48
N TYR A 233 -4.24 -3.93 11.75
CA TYR A 233 -4.58 -5.33 11.90
C TYR A 233 -4.77 -5.68 13.38
N THR A 234 -5.87 -6.35 13.71
CA THR A 234 -6.20 -6.76 15.08
C THR A 234 -5.94 -8.26 15.23
N PRO A 235 -5.23 -8.71 16.29
CA PRO A 235 -5.01 -10.13 16.55
C PRO A 235 -6.34 -10.86 16.72
N TYR A 236 -6.49 -12.00 16.04
CA TYR A 236 -7.67 -12.87 16.11
C TYR A 236 -7.40 -14.15 16.90
N LYS A 237 -6.35 -14.89 16.53
CA LYS A 237 -5.92 -16.11 17.18
C LYS A 237 -4.48 -16.45 16.85
N LYS A 238 -3.81 -17.21 17.70
CA LYS A 238 -2.49 -17.79 17.40
C LYS A 238 -2.62 -19.09 16.64
N VAL A 239 -1.64 -19.33 15.76
CA VAL A 239 -1.48 -20.55 14.97
C VAL A 239 -0.03 -21.01 15.03
N ASP A 240 0.16 -22.32 15.04
CA ASP A 240 1.50 -22.89 14.86
C ASP A 240 1.98 -22.60 13.44
N VAL A 241 3.24 -22.24 13.31
CA VAL A 241 3.89 -21.95 12.03
C VAL A 241 5.11 -22.84 11.86
N ILE A 242 5.53 -23.07 10.64
CA ILE A 242 6.78 -23.77 10.33
C ILE A 242 7.97 -22.86 10.68
N SER A 243 9.16 -23.43 10.83
CA SER A 243 10.38 -22.64 11.02
C SER A 243 10.83 -21.96 9.71
N GLU A 244 11.71 -20.95 9.82
CA GLU A 244 12.33 -20.31 8.65
C GLU A 244 13.08 -21.33 7.80
N LYS A 245 13.74 -22.29 8.43
CA LYS A 245 14.46 -23.37 7.74
C LYS A 245 13.50 -24.25 6.96
N GLU A 246 12.38 -24.68 7.56
CA GLU A 246 11.38 -25.47 6.81
C GLU A 246 10.76 -24.65 5.68
N ALA A 247 10.53 -23.35 5.88
CA ALA A 247 10.06 -22.45 4.84
C ALA A 247 11.08 -22.33 3.69
N TYR A 248 12.36 -22.23 4.00
CA TYR A 248 13.44 -22.26 3.01
C TYR A 248 13.50 -23.59 2.23
N ASP A 249 13.34 -24.72 2.92
CA ASP A 249 13.28 -26.04 2.27
C ASP A 249 12.09 -26.11 1.29
N ARG A 250 10.96 -25.49 1.63
CA ARG A 250 9.80 -25.36 0.73
C ARG A 250 10.11 -24.47 -0.47
N LEU A 251 10.81 -23.36 -0.27
CA LEU A 251 11.28 -22.47 -1.35
C LEU A 251 12.18 -23.27 -2.31
N CYS A 252 13.16 -24.01 -1.80
CA CYS A 252 14.03 -24.89 -2.59
C CYS A 252 13.27 -25.98 -3.34
N ALA A 253 12.15 -26.44 -2.78
CA ALA A 253 11.28 -27.44 -3.41
C ALA A 253 10.29 -26.82 -4.44
N GLY A 254 10.42 -25.54 -4.77
CA GLY A 254 9.52 -24.84 -5.71
C GLY A 254 8.13 -24.56 -5.16
N LYS A 255 7.91 -24.62 -3.83
CA LYS A 255 6.62 -24.40 -3.18
C LYS A 255 6.50 -22.96 -2.68
N PHE A 256 6.43 -22.03 -3.61
CA PHE A 256 6.33 -20.61 -3.32
C PHE A 256 5.40 -19.88 -4.30
N TYR A 257 4.92 -18.72 -3.90
CA TYR A 257 4.22 -17.76 -4.74
C TYR A 257 5.13 -16.58 -5.06
N PHE A 258 5.15 -16.16 -6.31
CA PHE A 258 5.91 -15.01 -6.79
C PHE A 258 4.93 -14.01 -7.40
N PRO A 259 4.64 -12.87 -6.71
CA PRO A 259 3.61 -11.93 -7.15
C PRO A 259 3.88 -11.28 -8.50
N ASP A 260 5.15 -11.00 -8.81
CA ASP A 260 5.57 -10.26 -10.01
C ASP A 260 5.99 -11.18 -11.17
N TYR A 261 5.62 -12.47 -11.10
CA TYR A 261 6.04 -13.45 -12.09
C TYR A 261 5.33 -13.26 -13.42
N ASP A 262 6.11 -12.91 -14.45
CA ASP A 262 5.68 -13.09 -15.84
C ASP A 262 5.94 -14.55 -16.24
N LYS A 263 4.90 -15.26 -16.67
CA LYS A 263 4.95 -16.72 -16.98
C LYS A 263 5.98 -17.08 -18.05
N ASP A 264 6.48 -16.08 -18.77
CA ASP A 264 7.47 -16.25 -19.83
C ASP A 264 8.92 -16.08 -19.31
N GLU A 265 9.13 -15.68 -18.06
CA GLU A 265 10.45 -15.56 -17.44
C GLU A 265 10.89 -16.89 -16.79
N GLN A 266 12.04 -17.41 -17.18
CA GLN A 266 12.67 -18.54 -16.51
C GLN A 266 13.60 -18.03 -15.39
N LEU A 267 13.22 -18.27 -14.14
CA LEU A 267 14.11 -18.05 -13.01
C LEU A 267 15.16 -19.16 -12.99
N SER A 268 16.45 -18.82 -13.09
CA SER A 268 17.53 -19.82 -13.06
C SER A 268 18.11 -20.03 -11.67
N ASP A 269 18.59 -18.96 -11.05
CA ASP A 269 19.30 -19.01 -9.77
C ASP A 269 18.73 -17.95 -8.83
N LEU A 270 18.42 -18.35 -7.59
CA LEU A 270 17.98 -17.46 -6.53
C LEU A 270 19.03 -17.39 -5.41
N VAL A 271 19.42 -16.17 -5.06
CA VAL A 271 20.29 -15.94 -3.90
C VAL A 271 19.51 -15.19 -2.84
N VAL A 272 19.02 -15.90 -1.82
CA VAL A 272 18.25 -15.33 -0.71
C VAL A 272 19.10 -14.36 0.08
N LYS A 273 18.62 -13.14 0.28
CA LYS A 273 19.28 -12.05 1.03
C LYS A 273 18.70 -11.87 2.42
N SER A 274 17.41 -12.11 2.57
CA SER A 274 16.73 -12.01 3.86
C SER A 274 15.44 -12.83 3.87
N VAL A 275 14.98 -13.16 5.06
CA VAL A 275 13.66 -13.71 5.34
C VAL A 275 12.99 -12.87 6.40
N LYS A 276 11.69 -12.64 6.27
CA LYS A 276 10.87 -11.99 7.29
C LYS A 276 9.48 -12.61 7.33
N ILE A 277 8.80 -12.44 8.46
CA ILE A 277 7.37 -12.73 8.56
C ILE A 277 6.61 -11.59 7.89
N SER A 278 5.65 -11.93 7.05
CA SER A 278 4.66 -11.02 6.46
C SER A 278 3.27 -11.65 6.60
N TYR A 279 2.24 -10.93 6.17
CA TYR A 279 0.87 -11.40 6.29
C TYR A 279 0.14 -11.26 4.96
N THR A 280 -0.65 -12.29 4.62
CA THR A 280 -1.46 -12.29 3.39
C THR A 280 -2.90 -12.68 3.70
N PRO A 281 -3.90 -12.06 3.03
CA PRO A 281 -5.30 -12.40 3.25
C PRO A 281 -5.61 -13.80 2.72
N ASP A 282 -6.42 -14.55 3.48
CA ASP A 282 -7.05 -15.77 3.00
C ASP A 282 -8.42 -15.46 2.36
N SER A 283 -9.06 -16.46 1.78
CA SER A 283 -10.39 -16.32 1.15
C SER A 283 -11.52 -15.91 2.10
N LYS A 284 -11.26 -15.87 3.40
CA LYS A 284 -12.21 -15.45 4.44
C LYS A 284 -11.89 -14.06 5.00
N GLY A 285 -10.86 -13.40 4.46
CA GLY A 285 -10.43 -12.07 4.91
C GLY A 285 -9.57 -12.08 6.19
N TYR A 286 -9.07 -13.25 6.62
CA TYR A 286 -8.08 -13.31 7.68
C TYR A 286 -6.68 -13.17 7.11
N TYR A 287 -5.85 -12.37 7.75
CA TYR A 287 -4.45 -12.18 7.39
C TYR A 287 -3.60 -13.20 8.14
N ARG A 288 -3.00 -14.11 7.39
CA ARG A 288 -2.22 -15.22 7.94
C ARG A 288 -0.73 -14.98 7.75
N PRO A 289 0.09 -15.41 8.73
CA PRO A 289 1.53 -15.28 8.62
C PRO A 289 2.07 -16.12 7.46
N VAL A 290 2.99 -15.53 6.72
CA VAL A 290 3.74 -16.16 5.62
C VAL A 290 5.21 -15.79 5.77
N TYR A 291 6.10 -16.57 5.18
CA TYR A 291 7.51 -16.19 5.04
C TYR A 291 7.73 -15.47 3.71
N GLU A 292 8.27 -14.29 3.79
CA GLU A 292 8.67 -13.47 2.66
C GLU A 292 10.19 -13.53 2.51
N PHE A 293 10.65 -14.13 1.41
CA PHE A 293 12.06 -14.22 1.06
C PHE A 293 12.40 -13.16 0.03
N VAL A 294 13.35 -12.30 0.36
CA VAL A 294 13.92 -11.36 -0.61
C VAL A 294 15.15 -12.01 -1.21
N ALA A 295 15.16 -12.19 -2.51
CA ALA A 295 16.26 -12.82 -3.22
C ALA A 295 16.69 -12.02 -4.45
N ASN A 296 17.95 -12.17 -4.85
CA ASN A 296 18.37 -11.78 -6.19
C ASN A 296 18.10 -12.95 -7.13
N ALA A 297 17.40 -12.68 -8.21
CA ALA A 297 17.20 -13.62 -9.29
C ALA A 297 18.18 -13.32 -10.42
N ASN A 298 18.82 -14.35 -10.98
CA ASN A 298 19.57 -14.25 -12.21
C ASN A 298 18.65 -14.75 -13.35
N GLN A 299 18.61 -13.99 -14.43
CA GLN A 299 17.95 -14.37 -15.67
C GLN A 299 18.94 -15.04 -16.61
#